data_356944ebc00538016bd88ed01638e637
#
_entry.id   356944ebc00538016bd88ed01638e637
#
_cell.length_a   1.000
_cell.length_b   1.000
_cell.length_c   1.000
_cell.angle_alpha   90.00
_cell.angle_beta   90.00
_cell.angle_gamma   90.00
#
_symmetry.space_group_name_H-M   'P 1'
#
loop_
_entity.id
_entity.type
_entity.pdbx_description
1 polymer ?
#
loop_
_entity_poly.entity_id
_entity_poly.type
_entity_poly.pdbx_seq_one_letter_code
_entity_poly.pdbx_strand_id
1 'polypeptide(L)'
;MTTHGSVKQKSDGERIGTIENSYSNDHTEKPPVMSTKLGSNNANPDLGKVVEPPSTGSIHDNSNNAKPSGFSKSALGMLNWMPKRCQYDAENPPVFTLPMNMLMGLAGTFTVANLYYPQPILNILAEEFHVNFERASSIATLSQAGYAVGLLLLCPLGDKVRRRPFVLSLIWITATLWLGLCLTSRFEAFITISFLCGVGTVTPQLMLPLVGDLAPPHKRASSLSIVVSGLALGMLIARVLSGILANFTSWRNIYWFSFGAQYLILILLFFTLPDYPAKDPGLPYFNLLWDIVSMVVKEPLLLQTCLIGYLLSAAFTSFWTTLTFLLASPPYLYSSLEIGFFAFIGIAVITLGPLWSRLITDRFMPLFSVVLGLSFEIIGIIIGTFIGTWTVAGPIVQAIMMDTGANFAHTANRTNVYNHLSPKKRNRVNTAYMVFSFAGQLTGTAVGNRLYAQGGWIWSGSCNIAFIGFAIVLCFLRGPRETGWIGWRGGWNVRRDEVVEADKVNPSQQNVVDEANPRILEDGPPVT
;
A
#
# COMPACT_ATOMS: atom_id res chain seq x y z
N MET A 1 -36.51 -0.82 -60.57
CA MET A 1 -37.66 -1.71 -60.35
C MET A 1 -37.86 -1.70 -58.85
N THR A 2 -38.68 -0.76 -58.31
CA THR A 2 -40.11 -0.88 -57.95
C THR A 2 -40.29 -2.01 -56.91
N THR A 3 -40.81 -1.79 -55.72
CA THR A 3 -41.93 -1.00 -55.21
C THR A 3 -41.89 -1.06 -53.67
N HIS A 4 -42.01 -0.01 -52.93
CA HIS A 4 -43.15 0.55 -52.25
C HIS A 4 -43.99 -0.40 -51.39
N GLY A 5 -44.14 -0.05 -50.08
CA GLY A 5 -45.11 -0.58 -49.17
C GLY A 5 -45.10 0.19 -47.84
N SER A 6 -45.74 1.36 -47.87
CA SER A 6 -46.11 2.21 -46.71
C SER A 6 -47.49 1.82 -46.25
N VAL A 7 -47.73 1.64 -44.94
CA VAL A 7 -49.05 1.81 -44.30
C VAL A 7 -48.93 2.44 -42.92
N LYS A 8 -49.60 3.53 -42.81
CA LYS A 8 -50.04 4.45 -41.80
C LYS A 8 -50.78 3.81 -40.58
N GLN A 9 -50.48 4.31 -39.37
CA GLN A 9 -51.29 5.25 -38.56
C GLN A 9 -52.54 4.73 -37.82
N LYS A 10 -52.55 4.91 -36.48
CA LYS A 10 -53.57 5.52 -35.61
C LYS A 10 -53.05 5.40 -34.17
N SER A 11 -52.72 6.40 -33.41
CA SER A 11 -53.43 7.47 -32.67
C SER A 11 -54.57 6.96 -31.78
N ASP A 12 -54.36 7.18 -30.46
CA ASP A 12 -55.24 7.64 -29.39
C ASP A 12 -54.46 7.41 -28.08
N GLY A 13 -54.11 8.34 -27.24
CA GLY A 13 -54.84 9.49 -26.72
C GLY A 13 -55.40 9.14 -25.34
N GLU A 14 -54.72 9.53 -24.27
CA GLU A 14 -55.36 10.09 -23.06
C GLU A 14 -54.37 10.21 -21.88
N ARG A 15 -54.16 11.41 -21.48
CA ARG A 15 -54.36 12.20 -20.24
C ARG A 15 -53.32 12.00 -19.13
N ILE A 16 -52.48 12.93 -19.03
CA ILE A 16 -52.12 13.91 -17.98
C ILE A 16 -52.85 13.69 -16.65
N GLY A 17 -52.07 13.48 -15.62
CA GLY A 17 -52.44 13.60 -14.23
C GLY A 17 -51.29 14.18 -13.43
N THR A 18 -51.16 15.49 -13.45
CA THR A 18 -50.38 16.33 -12.54
C THR A 18 -50.97 16.23 -11.14
N ILE A 19 -50.22 15.88 -10.13
CA ILE A 19 -50.56 16.15 -8.74
C ILE A 19 -49.45 16.97 -8.14
N GLU A 20 -49.68 18.26 -8.06
CA GLU A 20 -49.13 19.17 -7.08
C GLU A 20 -49.61 18.74 -5.70
N ASN A 21 -48.73 18.69 -4.73
CA ASN A 21 -49.10 18.79 -3.35
C ASN A 21 -48.23 19.82 -2.62
N SER A 22 -48.96 20.82 -2.24
CA SER A 22 -48.64 21.98 -1.45
C SER A 22 -48.10 21.64 -0.07
N TYR A 23 -47.18 22.48 0.37
CA TYR A 23 -46.73 22.67 1.74
C TYR A 23 -47.91 23.01 2.68
N SER A 24 -47.88 22.39 3.87
CA SER A 24 -48.46 22.97 5.07
C SER A 24 -47.57 22.64 6.26
N ASN A 25 -47.06 23.69 6.90
CA ASN A 25 -46.49 23.71 8.24
C ASN A 25 -47.58 23.31 9.26
N ASP A 26 -47.27 22.57 10.31
CA ASP A 26 -47.23 23.07 11.69
C ASP A 26 -47.15 21.93 12.73
N HIS A 27 -46.65 22.28 13.90
CA HIS A 27 -46.73 21.63 15.22
C HIS A 27 -45.57 20.76 15.70
N THR A 28 -44.78 21.48 16.47
CA THR A 28 -44.01 21.07 17.65
C THR A 28 -44.78 20.14 18.59
N GLU A 29 -44.22 18.98 18.90
CA GLU A 29 -44.52 18.28 20.17
C GLU A 29 -43.25 17.64 20.77
N LYS A 30 -42.93 18.11 21.98
CA LYS A 30 -41.95 17.48 22.88
C LYS A 30 -42.61 16.29 23.58
N PRO A 31 -41.94 15.15 23.78
CA PRO A 31 -42.41 14.13 24.71
C PRO A 31 -42.07 14.50 26.18
N PRO A 32 -42.87 14.04 27.15
CA PRO A 32 -42.90 14.55 28.52
C PRO A 32 -41.82 13.91 29.42
N VAL A 33 -41.35 14.76 30.34
CA VAL A 33 -40.53 14.40 31.52
C VAL A 33 -41.45 13.71 32.52
N MET A 34 -41.14 12.47 32.89
CA MET A 34 -41.82 11.77 33.99
C MET A 34 -41.01 11.93 35.28
N SER A 35 -41.43 12.82 36.11
CA SER A 35 -41.00 12.96 37.50
C SER A 35 -41.81 11.99 38.36
N THR A 36 -41.14 11.10 39.10
CA THR A 36 -41.76 10.41 40.21
C THR A 36 -41.07 10.85 41.51
N LYS A 37 -41.90 11.56 42.30
CA LYS A 37 -41.64 11.88 43.70
C LYS A 37 -42.15 10.74 44.60
N LEU A 38 -41.57 10.71 45.77
CA LEU A 38 -41.99 10.19 47.06
C LEU A 38 -41.37 8.85 47.52
N GLY A 39 -40.73 9.01 48.65
CA GLY A 39 -41.03 8.40 49.91
C GLY A 39 -39.93 8.57 50.92
N SER A 40 -40.15 9.50 51.83
CA SER A 40 -39.39 9.68 53.09
C SER A 40 -39.62 8.50 54.02
N ASN A 41 -38.60 8.02 54.74
CA ASN A 41 -38.64 8.04 56.23
C ASN A 41 -37.41 7.41 56.87
N ASN A 42 -36.96 8.15 57.88
CA ASN A 42 -36.37 7.76 59.18
C ASN A 42 -34.90 7.28 59.24
N ALA A 43 -34.05 8.20 59.64
CA ALA A 43 -33.47 8.40 60.98
C ALA A 43 -32.78 7.14 61.59
N ASN A 44 -31.53 7.16 61.85
CA ASN A 44 -30.78 7.69 62.94
C ASN A 44 -29.26 7.36 62.88
N PRO A 45 -28.45 8.00 63.71
CA PRO A 45 -27.06 8.31 63.38
C PRO A 45 -26.09 7.44 64.20
N ASP A 46 -24.89 7.23 63.58
CA ASP A 46 -23.70 7.15 64.47
C ASP A 46 -22.38 7.30 63.65
N LEU A 47 -21.62 8.26 64.05
CA LEU A 47 -20.19 8.40 64.20
C LEU A 47 -19.23 7.55 63.32
N GLY A 48 -18.48 8.25 62.51
CA GLY A 48 -17.25 7.68 61.93
C GLY A 48 -16.37 8.72 61.23
N LYS A 49 -15.66 9.48 62.00
CA LYS A 49 -14.39 10.19 61.72
C LYS A 49 -13.96 10.35 60.28
N VAL A 50 -13.99 11.59 59.79
CA VAL A 50 -13.21 12.12 58.69
C VAL A 50 -11.73 12.04 59.05
N VAL A 51 -10.96 11.28 58.26
CA VAL A 51 -9.49 11.30 58.31
C VAL A 51 -9.02 12.19 57.17
N GLU A 52 -8.47 13.35 57.50
CA GLU A 52 -7.73 14.21 56.57
C GLU A 52 -6.43 13.52 56.14
N PRO A 53 -6.01 13.63 54.86
CA PRO A 53 -4.70 13.14 54.42
C PRO A 53 -3.59 14.08 54.94
N PRO A 54 -2.43 13.53 55.33
CA PRO A 54 -1.35 14.31 55.90
C PRO A 54 -0.66 15.22 54.87
N SER A 55 -0.38 16.42 55.27
CA SER A 55 0.43 17.42 54.60
C SER A 55 1.83 16.87 54.27
N THR A 56 2.18 16.83 53.00
CA THR A 56 3.52 16.50 52.54
C THR A 56 4.51 17.61 52.90
N GLY A 57 5.44 17.26 53.78
CA GLY A 57 6.60 18.06 54.10
C GLY A 57 7.54 18.22 52.90
N SER A 58 8.04 19.40 52.76
CA SER A 58 9.08 19.79 51.81
C SER A 58 10.38 19.00 52.03
N ILE A 59 10.72 18.10 51.12
CA ILE A 59 12.06 17.51 51.04
C ILE A 59 12.92 18.42 50.17
N HIS A 60 13.90 19.05 50.79
CA HIS A 60 15.01 19.71 50.11
C HIS A 60 15.85 18.67 49.39
N ASP A 61 15.72 18.62 48.07
CA ASP A 61 16.59 17.80 47.24
C ASP A 61 17.78 18.65 46.79
N ASN A 62 18.89 18.38 47.44
CA ASN A 62 20.20 18.95 47.14
C ASN A 62 20.90 18.03 46.11
N SER A 63 20.54 18.12 44.84
CA SER A 63 21.26 17.42 43.78
C SER A 63 22.19 18.37 43.04
N ASN A 64 23.46 18.10 43.16
CA ASN A 64 24.59 18.76 42.55
C ASN A 64 24.39 18.97 41.03
N ASN A 65 24.37 20.23 40.65
CA ASN A 65 24.46 20.72 39.28
C ASN A 65 25.82 20.34 38.64
N ALA A 66 25.88 19.23 37.93
CA ALA A 66 26.85 19.06 36.84
C ALA A 66 26.27 19.71 35.58
N LYS A 67 26.74 20.88 35.20
CA LYS A 67 26.43 21.56 33.92
C LYS A 67 26.88 20.67 32.76
N PRO A 68 25.99 20.17 31.90
CA PRO A 68 26.43 19.59 30.62
C PRO A 68 26.85 20.73 29.70
N SER A 69 27.99 20.50 29.04
CA SER A 69 28.65 21.41 28.10
C SER A 69 27.67 22.04 27.09
N GLY A 70 27.75 23.37 26.92
CA GLY A 70 26.79 24.19 26.19
C GLY A 70 26.64 23.92 24.67
N PHE A 71 27.38 23.00 24.11
CA PHE A 71 27.32 22.66 22.68
C PHE A 71 26.18 21.68 22.33
N SER A 72 25.78 20.83 23.29
CA SER A 72 24.73 19.81 23.07
C SER A 72 23.31 20.37 23.07
N LYS A 73 23.04 21.42 23.87
CA LYS A 73 21.67 21.96 24.03
C LYS A 73 21.20 22.79 22.83
N SER A 74 22.12 23.44 22.11
CA SER A 74 21.78 24.28 20.96
C SER A 74 21.47 23.43 19.70
N ALA A 75 22.20 22.35 19.47
CA ALA A 75 21.94 21.44 18.34
C ALA A 75 20.66 20.63 18.53
N LEU A 76 20.39 20.16 19.77
CA LEU A 76 19.11 19.48 20.08
C LEU A 76 17.91 20.45 20.03
N GLY A 77 18.10 21.71 20.39
CA GLY A 77 17.06 22.74 20.30
C GLY A 77 16.68 23.06 18.87
N MET A 78 17.66 23.03 17.94
CA MET A 78 17.43 23.24 16.51
C MET A 78 16.71 22.04 15.85
N LEU A 79 17.02 20.83 16.27
CA LEU A 79 16.34 19.60 15.82
C LEU A 79 14.90 19.49 16.36
N ASN A 80 14.62 20.07 17.53
CA ASN A 80 13.29 20.13 18.13
C ASN A 80 12.45 21.34 17.68
N TRP A 81 13.03 22.25 16.89
CA TRP A 81 12.26 23.39 16.39
C TRP A 81 11.18 22.88 15.41
N MET A 82 9.94 23.25 15.68
CA MET A 82 8.78 22.84 14.88
C MET A 82 7.94 24.08 14.56
N PRO A 83 7.53 24.26 13.28
CA PRO A 83 6.58 25.31 12.93
C PRO A 83 5.30 25.17 13.75
N LYS A 84 4.77 26.27 14.29
CA LYS A 84 3.55 26.26 15.10
C LYS A 84 2.36 25.56 14.42
N ARG A 85 2.29 25.66 13.07
CA ARG A 85 1.26 25.00 12.25
C ARG A 85 1.32 23.48 12.24
N CYS A 86 2.47 22.91 12.59
CA CYS A 86 2.70 21.46 12.56
C CYS A 86 2.61 20.82 13.95
N GLN A 87 2.40 21.62 15.00
CA GLN A 87 2.23 21.10 16.36
C GLN A 87 0.89 20.37 16.47
N TYR A 88 0.92 19.20 17.08
CA TYR A 88 -0.30 18.44 17.36
C TYR A 88 -1.00 19.04 18.58
N ASP A 89 -2.24 19.45 18.36
CA ASP A 89 -3.16 19.86 19.42
C ASP A 89 -4.33 18.86 19.41
N ALA A 90 -4.60 18.24 20.56
CA ALA A 90 -5.67 17.26 20.68
C ALA A 90 -7.07 17.91 20.60
N GLU A 91 -7.19 19.17 21.04
CA GLU A 91 -8.44 19.94 21.01
C GLU A 91 -8.71 20.52 19.61
N ASN A 92 -7.64 20.89 18.88
CA ASN A 92 -7.73 21.44 17.53
C ASN A 92 -6.76 20.68 16.59
N PRO A 93 -7.12 19.47 16.13
CA PRO A 93 -6.26 18.69 15.26
C PRO A 93 -5.95 19.45 13.98
N PRO A 94 -4.72 19.34 13.44
CA PRO A 94 -4.32 20.08 12.25
C PRO A 94 -5.25 19.77 11.07
N VAL A 95 -5.71 20.82 10.40
CA VAL A 95 -6.65 20.68 9.28
C VAL A 95 -5.96 19.95 8.12
N PHE A 96 -6.49 18.78 7.75
CA PHE A 96 -6.00 18.01 6.63
C PHE A 96 -6.50 18.60 5.31
N THR A 97 -5.61 19.29 4.60
CA THR A 97 -5.94 19.99 3.34
C THR A 97 -5.56 19.17 2.11
N LEU A 98 -6.24 19.44 0.98
CA LEU A 98 -5.91 18.80 -0.29
C LEU A 98 -4.45 19.04 -0.74
N PRO A 99 -3.86 20.27 -0.65
CA PRO A 99 -2.46 20.49 -0.97
C PRO A 99 -1.50 19.65 -0.13
N MET A 100 -1.79 19.47 1.16
CA MET A 100 -0.99 18.61 2.04
C MET A 100 -1.08 17.14 1.62
N ASN A 101 -2.26 16.66 1.26
CA ASN A 101 -2.45 15.31 0.74
C ASN A 101 -1.71 15.08 -0.58
N MET A 102 -1.79 16.05 -1.50
CA MET A 102 -1.02 16.03 -2.76
C MET A 102 0.49 16.02 -2.51
N LEU A 103 0.98 16.80 -1.54
CA LEU A 103 2.39 16.79 -1.17
C LEU A 103 2.82 15.45 -0.58
N MET A 104 1.98 14.80 0.24
CA MET A 104 2.25 13.45 0.73
C MET A 104 2.27 12.42 -0.42
N GLY A 105 1.36 12.55 -1.39
CA GLY A 105 1.39 11.75 -2.62
C GLY A 105 2.66 11.98 -3.43
N LEU A 106 3.06 13.24 -3.62
CA LEU A 106 4.29 13.61 -4.33
C LEU A 106 5.55 13.10 -3.60
N ALA A 107 5.58 13.19 -2.27
CA ALA A 107 6.66 12.62 -1.47
C ALA A 107 6.73 11.10 -1.65
N GLY A 108 5.57 10.42 -1.66
CA GLY A 108 5.48 9.00 -2.00
C GLY A 108 6.01 8.70 -3.40
N THR A 109 5.68 9.52 -4.39
CA THR A 109 6.17 9.39 -5.78
C THR A 109 7.69 9.39 -5.84
N PHE A 110 8.35 10.41 -5.31
CA PHE A 110 9.80 10.54 -5.42
C PHE A 110 10.57 9.56 -4.52
N THR A 111 10.02 9.18 -3.38
CA THR A 111 10.67 8.18 -2.52
C THR A 111 10.56 6.77 -3.09
N VAL A 112 9.39 6.35 -3.61
CA VAL A 112 9.26 5.05 -4.28
C VAL A 112 10.11 4.97 -5.56
N ALA A 113 10.24 6.06 -6.30
CA ALA A 113 11.04 6.13 -7.52
C ALA A 113 12.48 5.64 -7.32
N ASN A 114 13.05 5.80 -6.12
CA ASN A 114 14.40 5.34 -5.77
C ASN A 114 14.64 3.85 -6.03
N LEU A 115 13.61 3.02 -5.90
CA LEU A 115 13.70 1.58 -6.14
C LEU A 115 13.68 1.21 -7.63
N TYR A 116 13.23 2.13 -8.48
CA TYR A 116 12.92 1.83 -9.89
C TYR A 116 13.82 2.54 -10.91
N TYR A 117 14.57 3.58 -10.50
CA TYR A 117 15.54 4.25 -11.37
C TYR A 117 16.56 3.32 -12.02
N PRO A 118 17.12 2.30 -11.34
CA PRO A 118 18.11 1.43 -11.95
C PRO A 118 17.55 0.54 -13.06
N GLN A 119 16.25 0.20 -13.05
CA GLN A 119 15.69 -0.86 -13.90
C GLN A 119 15.90 -0.64 -15.42
N PRO A 120 15.57 0.51 -16.02
CA PRO A 120 15.73 0.69 -17.47
C PRO A 120 17.18 0.95 -17.90
N ILE A 121 18.09 1.14 -16.96
CA ILE A 121 19.52 1.43 -17.24
C ILE A 121 20.47 0.33 -16.76
N LEU A 122 19.96 -0.85 -16.43
CA LEU A 122 20.78 -1.97 -15.94
C LEU A 122 21.86 -2.39 -16.94
N ASN A 123 21.56 -2.30 -18.25
CA ASN A 123 22.52 -2.54 -19.31
C ASN A 123 23.68 -1.52 -19.31
N ILE A 124 23.37 -0.23 -19.15
CA ILE A 124 24.39 0.84 -19.05
C ILE A 124 25.24 0.67 -17.79
N LEU A 125 24.59 0.32 -16.65
CA LEU A 125 25.31 0.05 -15.41
C LEU A 125 26.22 -1.20 -15.50
N ALA A 126 25.79 -2.23 -16.26
CA ALA A 126 26.61 -3.40 -16.52
C ALA A 126 27.89 -3.04 -17.29
N GLU A 127 27.77 -2.21 -18.32
CA GLU A 127 28.90 -1.71 -19.12
C GLU A 127 29.83 -0.81 -18.30
N GLU A 128 29.28 0.17 -17.58
CA GLU A 128 30.05 1.13 -16.78
C GLU A 128 30.88 0.45 -15.68
N PHE A 129 30.32 -0.55 -14.99
CA PHE A 129 31.00 -1.28 -13.93
C PHE A 129 31.77 -2.51 -14.45
N HIS A 130 31.76 -2.77 -15.75
CA HIS A 130 32.41 -3.93 -16.38
C HIS A 130 31.99 -5.27 -15.77
N VAL A 131 30.69 -5.44 -15.53
CA VAL A 131 30.10 -6.65 -14.95
C VAL A 131 29.10 -7.27 -15.92
N ASN A 132 28.83 -8.57 -15.77
CA ASN A 132 27.78 -9.21 -16.57
C ASN A 132 26.38 -8.77 -16.12
N PHE A 133 25.36 -9.00 -16.95
CA PHE A 133 23.97 -8.60 -16.69
C PHE A 133 23.41 -9.21 -15.39
N GLU A 134 23.75 -10.47 -15.10
CA GLU A 134 23.35 -11.15 -13.85
C GLU A 134 23.87 -10.39 -12.63
N ARG A 135 25.13 -9.96 -12.65
CA ARG A 135 25.73 -9.21 -11.55
C ARG A 135 25.17 -7.78 -11.46
N ALA A 136 24.95 -7.12 -12.59
CA ALA A 136 24.31 -5.80 -12.62
C ALA A 136 22.90 -5.81 -12.03
N SER A 137 22.13 -6.88 -12.27
CA SER A 137 20.77 -7.03 -11.72
C SER A 137 20.74 -7.08 -10.18
N SER A 138 21.88 -7.38 -9.53
CA SER A 138 21.98 -7.35 -8.06
C SER A 138 21.75 -5.94 -7.49
N ILE A 139 21.91 -4.88 -8.27
CA ILE A 139 21.59 -3.51 -7.86
C ILE A 139 20.09 -3.40 -7.52
N ALA A 140 19.22 -3.84 -8.43
CA ALA A 140 17.77 -3.84 -8.23
C ALA A 140 17.37 -4.83 -7.13
N THR A 141 17.96 -6.02 -7.14
CA THR A 141 17.71 -7.09 -6.15
C THR A 141 18.02 -6.61 -4.73
N LEU A 142 19.19 -6.02 -4.49
CA LEU A 142 19.60 -5.56 -3.16
C LEU A 142 18.84 -4.31 -2.71
N SER A 143 18.45 -3.41 -3.63
CA SER A 143 17.56 -2.30 -3.29
C SER A 143 16.20 -2.80 -2.79
N GLN A 144 15.63 -3.81 -3.44
CA GLN A 144 14.37 -4.44 -3.03
C GLN A 144 14.51 -5.23 -1.72
N ALA A 145 15.63 -5.94 -1.53
CA ALA A 145 15.95 -6.62 -0.28
C ALA A 145 16.03 -5.62 0.88
N GLY A 146 16.74 -4.51 0.67
CA GLY A 146 16.81 -3.41 1.64
C GLY A 146 15.42 -2.89 2.00
N TYR A 147 14.57 -2.66 1.00
CA TYR A 147 13.20 -2.20 1.22
C TYR A 147 12.35 -3.22 2.02
N ALA A 148 12.45 -4.50 1.70
CA ALA A 148 11.76 -5.56 2.45
C ALA A 148 12.21 -5.61 3.94
N VAL A 149 13.53 -5.49 4.19
CA VAL A 149 14.10 -5.38 5.54
C VAL A 149 13.59 -4.11 6.24
N GLY A 150 13.59 -2.99 5.53
CA GLY A 150 13.05 -1.72 6.03
C GLY A 150 11.57 -1.80 6.40
N LEU A 151 10.74 -2.44 5.57
CA LEU A 151 9.32 -2.67 5.86
C LEU A 151 9.15 -3.49 7.15
N LEU A 152 9.90 -4.56 7.30
CA LEU A 152 9.82 -5.42 8.47
C LEU A 152 10.26 -4.70 9.75
N LEU A 153 11.36 -3.94 9.69
CA LEU A 153 11.96 -3.34 10.87
C LEU A 153 11.43 -1.91 11.15
N LEU A 154 11.29 -1.07 10.13
CA LEU A 154 10.99 0.36 10.34
C LEU A 154 9.50 0.68 10.35
N CYS A 155 8.64 -0.09 9.65
CA CYS A 155 7.20 0.19 9.68
C CYS A 155 6.58 -0.03 11.07
N PRO A 156 6.86 -1.13 11.80
CA PRO A 156 6.38 -1.28 13.17
C PRO A 156 6.95 -0.23 14.13
N LEU A 157 8.19 0.22 13.90
CA LEU A 157 8.79 1.30 14.68
C LEU A 157 8.02 2.62 14.51
N GLY A 158 7.45 2.87 13.33
CA GLY A 158 6.60 4.04 13.06
C GLY A 158 5.31 4.12 13.88
N ASP A 159 4.81 2.99 14.43
CA ASP A 159 3.68 2.98 15.35
C ASP A 159 4.11 3.29 16.81
N LYS A 160 5.39 3.10 17.15
CA LYS A 160 5.94 3.30 18.48
C LYS A 160 6.50 4.72 18.71
N VAL A 161 6.98 5.36 17.66
CA VAL A 161 7.63 6.68 17.74
C VAL A 161 6.76 7.78 17.13
N ARG A 162 7.06 9.04 17.47
CA ARG A 162 6.41 10.19 16.82
C ARG A 162 6.68 10.16 15.32
N ARG A 163 5.62 10.20 14.52
CA ARG A 163 5.71 9.94 13.09
C ARG A 163 6.47 11.01 12.31
N ARG A 164 6.29 12.29 12.65
CA ARG A 164 6.94 13.38 11.93
C ARG A 164 8.48 13.32 12.00
N PRO A 165 9.13 13.35 13.18
CA PRO A 165 10.58 13.30 13.26
C PRO A 165 11.14 12.01 12.65
N PHE A 166 10.41 10.90 12.77
CA PHE A 166 10.80 9.62 12.21
C PHE A 166 10.81 9.64 10.67
N VAL A 167 9.74 10.09 10.04
CA VAL A 167 9.64 10.21 8.57
C VAL A 167 10.71 11.17 8.03
N LEU A 168 10.88 12.34 8.65
CA LEU A 168 11.88 13.32 8.22
C LEU A 168 13.31 12.77 8.37
N SER A 169 13.62 12.06 9.45
CA SER A 169 14.93 11.45 9.64
C SER A 169 15.23 10.36 8.62
N LEU A 170 14.22 9.53 8.26
CA LEU A 170 14.38 8.51 7.23
C LEU A 170 14.67 9.14 5.85
N ILE A 171 13.93 10.17 5.45
CA ILE A 171 14.18 10.85 4.18
C ILE A 171 15.56 11.50 4.20
N TRP A 172 15.95 12.15 5.28
CA TRP A 172 17.26 12.79 5.42
C TRP A 172 18.40 11.78 5.32
N ILE A 173 18.32 10.66 6.05
CA ILE A 173 19.32 9.57 6.01
C ILE A 173 19.39 9.00 4.61
N THR A 174 18.26 8.68 3.98
CA THR A 174 18.21 8.10 2.63
C THR A 174 18.81 9.06 1.61
N ALA A 175 18.43 10.35 1.64
CA ALA A 175 18.97 11.37 0.75
C ALA A 175 20.48 11.56 0.93
N THR A 176 20.97 11.48 2.16
CA THR A 176 22.42 11.58 2.44
C THR A 176 23.19 10.34 1.93
N LEU A 177 22.65 9.12 2.14
CA LEU A 177 23.22 7.90 1.58
C LEU A 177 23.19 7.91 0.05
N TRP A 178 22.16 8.52 -0.55
CA TRP A 178 22.02 8.63 -2.01
C TRP A 178 23.18 9.41 -2.66
N LEU A 179 23.79 10.36 -1.93
CA LEU A 179 24.98 11.05 -2.39
C LEU A 179 26.13 10.05 -2.69
N GLY A 180 26.23 8.97 -1.91
CA GLY A 180 27.19 7.90 -2.16
C GLY A 180 26.99 7.23 -3.52
N LEU A 181 25.73 7.05 -3.97
CA LEU A 181 25.43 6.50 -5.31
C LEU A 181 25.82 7.46 -6.43
N CYS A 182 25.71 8.77 -6.19
CA CYS A 182 26.13 9.78 -7.16
C CYS A 182 27.65 9.78 -7.39
N LEU A 183 28.43 9.49 -6.37
CA LEU A 183 29.89 9.67 -6.35
C LEU A 183 30.69 8.39 -6.55
N THR A 184 30.12 7.23 -6.17
CA THR A 184 30.90 5.97 -6.21
C THR A 184 31.15 5.47 -7.62
N SER A 185 32.35 4.94 -7.84
CA SER A 185 32.75 4.23 -9.06
C SER A 185 33.01 2.74 -8.81
N ARG A 186 32.84 2.25 -7.57
CA ARG A 186 33.05 0.85 -7.21
C ARG A 186 31.71 0.13 -7.16
N PHE A 187 31.59 -0.96 -7.89
CA PHE A 187 30.36 -1.76 -7.95
C PHE A 187 29.89 -2.24 -6.56
N GLU A 188 30.80 -2.80 -5.74
CA GLU A 188 30.46 -3.33 -4.42
C GLU A 188 29.94 -2.25 -3.46
N ALA A 189 30.54 -1.03 -3.53
CA ALA A 189 30.04 0.10 -2.76
C ALA A 189 28.66 0.54 -3.26
N PHE A 190 28.46 0.55 -4.58
CA PHE A 190 27.19 0.93 -5.20
C PHE A 190 26.05 0.03 -4.74
N ILE A 191 26.22 -1.30 -4.79
CA ILE A 191 25.19 -2.26 -4.36
C ILE A 191 24.93 -2.19 -2.85
N THR A 192 25.98 -2.00 -2.03
CA THR A 192 25.84 -1.86 -0.57
C THR A 192 25.06 -0.61 -0.20
N ILE A 193 25.39 0.53 -0.81
CA ILE A 193 24.65 1.78 -0.60
C ILE A 193 23.21 1.66 -1.12
N SER A 194 23.00 0.99 -2.25
CA SER A 194 21.65 0.72 -2.78
C SER A 194 20.77 -0.07 -1.80
N PHE A 195 21.35 -1.07 -1.13
CA PHE A 195 20.66 -1.81 -0.08
C PHE A 195 20.29 -0.89 1.10
N LEU A 196 21.23 -0.08 1.60
CA LEU A 196 20.99 0.84 2.72
C LEU A 196 19.96 1.93 2.37
N CYS A 197 20.03 2.46 1.14
CA CYS A 197 19.00 3.38 0.62
C CYS A 197 17.63 2.68 0.55
N GLY A 198 17.59 1.43 0.12
CA GLY A 198 16.38 0.61 0.13
C GLY A 198 15.76 0.52 1.52
N VAL A 199 16.57 0.22 2.55
CA VAL A 199 16.10 0.16 3.96
C VAL A 199 15.44 1.47 4.39
N GLY A 200 16.03 2.62 4.06
CA GLY A 200 15.49 3.94 4.44
C GLY A 200 14.28 4.40 3.60
N THR A 201 14.09 3.85 2.42
CA THR A 201 13.05 4.28 1.45
C THR A 201 11.62 3.86 1.84
N VAL A 202 11.37 3.30 3.02
CA VAL A 202 10.04 2.83 3.48
C VAL A 202 9.06 3.95 3.84
N THR A 203 9.50 5.19 3.76
CA THR A 203 8.69 6.39 4.06
C THR A 203 7.28 6.36 3.46
N PRO A 204 7.03 5.93 2.21
CA PRO A 204 5.69 5.89 1.62
C PRO A 204 4.72 4.99 2.40
N GLN A 205 5.20 3.87 2.92
CA GLN A 205 4.37 2.94 3.69
C GLN A 205 4.03 3.47 5.09
N LEU A 206 4.84 4.38 5.63
CA LEU A 206 4.54 5.11 6.86
C LEU A 206 3.56 6.26 6.63
N MET A 207 3.55 6.84 5.42
CA MET A 207 2.62 7.92 5.06
C MET A 207 1.19 7.43 4.87
N LEU A 208 0.98 6.22 4.37
CA LEU A 208 -0.37 5.66 4.15
C LEU A 208 -1.21 5.61 5.44
N PRO A 209 -0.72 5.00 6.55
CA PRO A 209 -1.45 5.03 7.81
C PRO A 209 -1.61 6.46 8.37
N LEU A 210 -0.60 7.31 8.20
CA LEU A 210 -0.65 8.71 8.66
C LEU A 210 -1.76 9.49 7.96
N VAL A 211 -1.89 9.36 6.64
CA VAL A 211 -3.00 9.95 5.86
C VAL A 211 -4.34 9.37 6.29
N GLY A 212 -4.40 8.07 6.54
CA GLY A 212 -5.60 7.41 7.05
C GLY A 212 -6.08 7.92 8.40
N ASP A 213 -5.14 8.35 9.26
CA ASP A 213 -5.42 8.91 10.57
C ASP A 213 -5.78 10.41 10.53
N LEU A 214 -5.11 11.17 9.65
CA LEU A 214 -5.33 12.63 9.50
C LEU A 214 -6.58 12.97 8.68
N ALA A 215 -6.96 12.12 7.73
CA ALA A 215 -8.07 12.40 6.83
C ALA A 215 -9.43 12.24 7.54
N PRO A 216 -10.37 13.20 7.34
CA PRO A 216 -11.73 13.08 7.85
C PRO A 216 -12.39 11.78 7.37
N PRO A 217 -13.27 11.13 8.18
CA PRO A 217 -13.86 9.82 7.84
C PRO A 217 -14.50 9.76 6.44
N HIS A 218 -15.21 10.80 6.04
CA HIS A 218 -15.89 10.89 4.75
C HIS A 218 -14.95 11.10 3.54
N LYS A 219 -13.69 11.53 3.76
CA LYS A 219 -12.65 11.74 2.71
C LYS A 219 -11.50 10.75 2.79
N ARG A 220 -11.48 9.85 3.77
CA ARG A 220 -10.36 8.94 4.04
C ARG A 220 -9.99 8.09 2.83
N ALA A 221 -10.97 7.46 2.18
CA ALA A 221 -10.74 6.64 1.00
C ALA A 221 -10.13 7.43 -0.16
N SER A 222 -10.69 8.60 -0.46
CA SER A 222 -10.17 9.50 -1.50
C SER A 222 -8.77 10.00 -1.19
N SER A 223 -8.48 10.32 0.08
CA SER A 223 -7.16 10.78 0.50
C SER A 223 -6.09 9.69 0.37
N LEU A 224 -6.41 8.48 0.76
CA LEU A 224 -5.53 7.32 0.59
C LEU A 224 -5.28 7.01 -0.89
N SER A 225 -6.31 7.14 -1.75
CA SER A 225 -6.17 6.92 -3.19
C SER A 225 -5.15 7.86 -3.82
N ILE A 226 -5.10 9.14 -3.40
CA ILE A 226 -4.12 10.12 -3.91
C ILE A 226 -2.69 9.64 -3.61
N VAL A 227 -2.42 9.17 -2.38
CA VAL A 227 -1.09 8.68 -2.01
C VAL A 227 -0.74 7.40 -2.76
N VAL A 228 -1.67 6.44 -2.84
CA VAL A 228 -1.46 5.17 -3.59
C VAL A 228 -1.22 5.44 -5.07
N SER A 229 -1.97 6.36 -5.68
CA SER A 229 -1.73 6.79 -7.07
C SER A 229 -0.37 7.45 -7.22
N GLY A 230 0.07 8.24 -6.24
CA GLY A 230 1.42 8.81 -6.20
C GLY A 230 2.51 7.73 -6.19
N LEU A 231 2.34 6.66 -5.39
CA LEU A 231 3.28 5.53 -5.36
C LEU A 231 3.37 4.83 -6.73
N ALA A 232 2.23 4.54 -7.35
CA ALA A 232 2.17 3.92 -8.66
C ALA A 232 2.81 4.82 -9.74
N LEU A 233 2.49 6.12 -9.70
CA LEU A 233 3.08 7.11 -10.62
C LEU A 233 4.61 7.20 -10.43
N GLY A 234 5.11 7.09 -9.20
CA GLY A 234 6.54 7.09 -8.89
C GLY A 234 7.30 5.95 -9.56
N MET A 235 6.74 4.74 -9.56
CA MET A 235 7.33 3.59 -10.26
C MET A 235 7.46 3.85 -11.78
N LEU A 236 6.47 4.48 -12.36
CA LEU A 236 6.40 4.73 -13.81
C LEU A 236 7.29 5.91 -14.23
N ILE A 237 7.18 7.04 -13.51
CA ILE A 237 8.01 8.22 -13.76
C ILE A 237 9.50 7.87 -13.61
N ALA A 238 9.87 7.04 -12.63
CA ALA A 238 11.26 6.63 -12.45
C ALA A 238 11.81 5.95 -13.71
N ARG A 239 11.05 5.05 -14.32
CA ARG A 239 11.47 4.32 -15.52
C ARG A 239 11.59 5.26 -16.73
N VAL A 240 10.56 6.09 -16.97
CA VAL A 240 10.59 7.05 -18.10
C VAL A 240 11.73 8.04 -17.96
N LEU A 241 11.83 8.67 -16.77
CA LEU A 241 12.84 9.71 -16.52
C LEU A 241 14.26 9.16 -16.58
N SER A 242 14.47 7.95 -16.03
CA SER A 242 15.75 7.28 -16.07
C SER A 242 16.14 6.94 -17.53
N GLY A 243 15.21 6.42 -18.33
CA GLY A 243 15.45 6.16 -19.74
C GLY A 243 15.79 7.42 -20.55
N ILE A 244 15.05 8.51 -20.35
CA ILE A 244 15.30 9.79 -21.01
C ILE A 244 16.68 10.34 -20.61
N LEU A 245 16.95 10.50 -19.32
CA LEU A 245 18.19 11.11 -18.86
C LEU A 245 19.42 10.29 -19.25
N ALA A 246 19.34 8.97 -19.16
CA ALA A 246 20.44 8.09 -19.54
C ALA A 246 20.73 8.09 -21.05
N ASN A 247 19.73 8.36 -21.90
CA ASN A 247 19.91 8.42 -23.36
C ASN A 247 20.57 9.73 -23.82
N PHE A 248 20.21 10.85 -23.19
CA PHE A 248 20.68 12.17 -23.62
C PHE A 248 21.86 12.70 -22.80
N THR A 249 22.12 12.10 -21.62
CA THR A 249 23.15 12.56 -20.70
C THR A 249 23.82 11.37 -19.99
N SER A 250 24.72 11.64 -19.06
CA SER A 250 25.26 10.58 -18.19
C SER A 250 24.17 9.97 -17.32
N TRP A 251 24.18 8.64 -17.16
CA TRP A 251 23.28 7.92 -16.25
C TRP A 251 23.35 8.44 -14.80
N ARG A 252 24.48 9.02 -14.39
CA ARG A 252 24.65 9.65 -13.06
C ARG A 252 23.70 10.82 -12.84
N ASN A 253 23.24 11.48 -13.89
CA ASN A 253 22.37 12.65 -13.77
C ASN A 253 20.98 12.29 -13.20
N ILE A 254 20.50 11.04 -13.39
CA ILE A 254 19.26 10.62 -12.73
C ILE A 254 19.44 10.49 -11.20
N TYR A 255 20.63 10.06 -10.75
CA TYR A 255 20.92 9.98 -9.32
C TYR A 255 21.06 11.36 -8.70
N TRP A 256 21.69 12.32 -9.39
CA TRP A 256 21.74 13.72 -8.96
C TRP A 256 20.37 14.38 -8.94
N PHE A 257 19.54 14.12 -9.94
CA PHE A 257 18.15 14.58 -9.96
C PHE A 257 17.38 14.04 -8.75
N SER A 258 17.45 12.73 -8.49
CA SER A 258 16.79 12.12 -7.36
C SER A 258 17.29 12.67 -6.02
N PHE A 259 18.61 12.91 -5.89
CA PHE A 259 19.21 13.55 -4.72
C PHE A 259 18.57 14.92 -4.45
N GLY A 260 18.53 15.79 -5.47
CA GLY A 260 17.89 17.11 -5.37
C GLY A 260 16.40 17.03 -5.02
N ALA A 261 15.66 16.11 -5.67
CA ALA A 261 14.24 15.89 -5.43
C ALA A 261 13.96 15.42 -3.99
N GLN A 262 14.77 14.51 -3.44
CA GLN A 262 14.62 14.05 -2.05
C GLN A 262 14.84 15.17 -1.03
N TYR A 263 15.86 16.03 -1.22
CA TYR A 263 16.06 17.18 -0.34
C TYR A 263 14.96 18.23 -0.50
N LEU A 264 14.46 18.46 -1.71
CA LEU A 264 13.30 19.34 -1.93
C LEU A 264 12.08 18.83 -1.16
N ILE A 265 11.76 17.53 -1.27
CA ILE A 265 10.66 16.90 -0.55
C ILE A 265 10.88 16.98 0.96
N LEU A 266 12.10 16.75 1.44
CA LEU A 266 12.45 16.88 2.86
C LEU A 266 12.13 18.29 3.38
N ILE A 267 12.55 19.33 2.64
CA ILE A 267 12.29 20.74 3.00
C ILE A 267 10.79 21.03 3.01
N LEU A 268 10.06 20.61 1.97
CA LEU A 268 8.62 20.82 1.89
C LEU A 268 7.88 20.11 3.03
N LEU A 269 8.21 18.86 3.33
CA LEU A 269 7.61 18.11 4.45
C LEU A 269 8.02 18.68 5.81
N PHE A 270 9.23 19.22 5.95
CA PHE A 270 9.66 19.87 7.18
C PHE A 270 8.75 21.05 7.56
N PHE A 271 8.26 21.82 6.59
CA PHE A 271 7.37 22.93 6.85
C PHE A 271 5.88 22.59 6.89
N THR A 272 5.48 21.44 6.37
CA THR A 272 4.06 21.11 6.17
C THR A 272 3.58 19.87 6.89
N LEU A 273 4.46 18.89 7.17
CA LEU A 273 4.06 17.63 7.79
C LEU A 273 3.65 17.88 9.25
N PRO A 274 2.38 17.61 9.63
CA PRO A 274 1.93 17.76 11.01
C PRO A 274 2.57 16.68 11.89
N ASP A 275 2.81 17.02 13.14
CA ASP A 275 3.18 16.01 14.13
C ASP A 275 1.97 15.16 14.49
N TYR A 276 2.21 13.88 14.74
CA TYR A 276 1.18 12.94 15.16
C TYR A 276 1.77 12.02 16.23
N PRO A 277 1.07 11.84 17.36
CA PRO A 277 1.56 11.01 18.45
C PRO A 277 1.72 9.54 18.04
N ALA A 278 2.55 8.82 18.78
CA ALA A 278 2.69 7.39 18.63
C ALA A 278 1.36 6.69 18.97
N LYS A 279 0.99 5.65 18.22
CA LYS A 279 -0.24 4.87 18.48
C LYS A 279 -0.09 3.95 19.69
N ASP A 280 1.01 3.21 19.75
CA ASP A 280 1.24 2.17 20.76
C ASP A 280 2.60 2.36 21.46
N PRO A 281 2.79 3.46 22.24
CA PRO A 281 4.09 3.76 22.84
C PRO A 281 4.51 2.75 23.93
N GLY A 282 3.55 2.04 24.53
CA GLY A 282 3.78 1.11 25.65
C GLY A 282 4.16 -0.31 25.25
N LEU A 283 3.98 -0.71 23.99
CA LEU A 283 4.28 -2.08 23.57
C LEU A 283 5.78 -2.27 23.28
N PRO A 284 6.40 -3.37 23.76
CA PRO A 284 7.78 -3.71 23.40
C PRO A 284 7.90 -3.93 21.89
N TYR A 285 8.95 -3.40 21.27
CA TYR A 285 9.15 -3.48 19.82
C TYR A 285 9.18 -4.93 19.29
N PHE A 286 9.84 -5.84 19.99
CA PHE A 286 9.90 -7.24 19.59
C PHE A 286 8.55 -7.93 19.65
N ASN A 287 7.65 -7.52 20.54
CA ASN A 287 6.29 -8.05 20.61
C ASN A 287 5.46 -7.62 19.38
N LEU A 288 5.68 -6.41 18.85
CA LEU A 288 5.04 -5.96 17.61
C LEU A 288 5.49 -6.79 16.41
N LEU A 289 6.80 -7.10 16.31
CA LEU A 289 7.33 -7.97 15.26
C LEU A 289 6.78 -9.39 15.39
N TRP A 290 6.79 -9.94 16.60
CA TRP A 290 6.27 -11.28 16.87
C TRP A 290 4.79 -11.41 16.57
N ASP A 291 4.02 -10.35 16.85
CA ASP A 291 2.58 -10.32 16.58
C ASP A 291 2.29 -10.37 15.07
N ILE A 292 3.08 -9.66 14.24
CA ILE A 292 2.97 -9.76 12.77
C ILE A 292 3.23 -11.20 12.30
N VAL A 293 4.33 -11.83 12.75
CA VAL A 293 4.68 -13.20 12.38
C VAL A 293 3.63 -14.20 12.88
N SER A 294 3.23 -14.06 14.15
CA SER A 294 2.21 -14.92 14.77
C SER A 294 0.86 -14.82 14.04
N MET A 295 0.48 -13.61 13.60
CA MET A 295 -0.75 -13.39 12.87
C MET A 295 -0.72 -14.06 11.49
N VAL A 296 0.39 -13.98 10.75
CA VAL A 296 0.54 -14.67 9.46
C VAL A 296 0.41 -16.19 9.61
N VAL A 297 0.99 -16.74 10.69
CA VAL A 297 0.95 -18.21 10.94
C VAL A 297 -0.42 -18.67 11.45
N LYS A 298 -1.12 -17.82 12.22
CA LYS A 298 -2.41 -18.22 12.85
C LYS A 298 -3.63 -17.98 11.98
N GLU A 299 -3.54 -17.04 11.01
CA GLU A 299 -4.68 -16.65 10.16
C GLU A 299 -4.50 -17.22 8.73
N PRO A 300 -5.20 -18.33 8.39
CA PRO A 300 -5.04 -18.99 7.09
C PRO A 300 -5.31 -18.07 5.89
N LEU A 301 -6.32 -17.19 6.02
CA LEU A 301 -6.65 -16.20 5.00
C LEU A 301 -5.51 -15.21 4.75
N LEU A 302 -4.87 -14.74 5.82
CA LEU A 302 -3.75 -13.81 5.70
C LEU A 302 -2.55 -14.49 5.03
N LEU A 303 -2.23 -15.73 5.41
CA LEU A 303 -1.14 -16.47 4.78
C LEU A 303 -1.42 -16.72 3.29
N GLN A 304 -2.62 -17.17 2.92
CA GLN A 304 -3.03 -17.34 1.52
C GLN A 304 -2.85 -16.03 0.73
N THR A 305 -3.35 -14.93 1.27
CA THR A 305 -3.24 -13.59 0.66
C THR A 305 -1.80 -13.14 0.51
N CYS A 306 -0.96 -13.36 1.51
CA CYS A 306 0.47 -13.04 1.48
C CYS A 306 1.22 -13.86 0.43
N LEU A 307 0.96 -15.16 0.33
CA LEU A 307 1.58 -16.04 -0.66
C LEU A 307 1.16 -15.70 -2.10
N ILE A 308 -0.11 -15.41 -2.33
CA ILE A 308 -0.59 -14.93 -3.64
C ILE A 308 0.09 -13.60 -3.99
N GLY A 309 0.15 -12.65 -3.05
CA GLY A 309 0.84 -11.38 -3.25
C GLY A 309 2.33 -11.52 -3.52
N TYR A 310 3.00 -12.48 -2.88
CA TYR A 310 4.39 -12.84 -3.12
C TYR A 310 4.60 -13.33 -4.57
N LEU A 311 3.80 -14.28 -5.04
CA LEU A 311 3.93 -14.87 -6.38
C LEU A 311 3.62 -13.86 -7.49
N LEU A 312 2.56 -13.06 -7.31
CA LEU A 312 2.22 -11.93 -8.19
C LEU A 312 3.39 -10.96 -8.34
N SER A 313 3.94 -10.52 -7.21
CA SER A 313 5.05 -9.57 -7.19
C SER A 313 6.33 -10.15 -7.77
N ALA A 314 6.55 -11.47 -7.62
CA ALA A 314 7.69 -12.16 -8.21
C ALA A 314 7.60 -12.17 -9.75
N ALA A 315 6.46 -12.56 -10.31
CA ALA A 315 6.25 -12.56 -11.76
C ALA A 315 6.36 -11.12 -12.33
N PHE A 316 5.74 -10.16 -11.69
CA PHE A 316 5.78 -8.75 -12.08
C PHE A 316 7.21 -8.21 -12.20
N THR A 317 8.01 -8.40 -11.17
CA THR A 317 9.36 -7.83 -11.14
C THR A 317 10.34 -8.59 -12.04
N SER A 318 10.20 -9.91 -12.11
CA SER A 318 10.94 -10.74 -13.06
C SER A 318 10.75 -10.23 -14.49
N PHE A 319 9.50 -10.01 -14.91
CA PHE A 319 9.21 -9.48 -16.26
C PHE A 319 9.86 -8.11 -16.49
N TRP A 320 9.61 -7.12 -15.62
CA TRP A 320 10.11 -5.77 -15.85
C TRP A 320 11.64 -5.66 -15.86
N THR A 321 12.34 -6.52 -15.11
CA THR A 321 13.81 -6.53 -15.10
C THR A 321 14.38 -7.27 -16.32
N THR A 322 13.80 -8.41 -16.71
CA THR A 322 14.27 -9.18 -17.87
C THR A 322 13.87 -8.54 -19.19
N LEU A 323 12.76 -7.77 -19.22
CA LEU A 323 12.34 -6.99 -20.40
C LEU A 323 13.44 -6.01 -20.84
N THR A 324 14.11 -5.35 -19.87
CA THR A 324 15.21 -4.42 -20.18
C THR A 324 16.32 -5.13 -20.95
N PHE A 325 16.69 -6.35 -20.55
CA PHE A 325 17.73 -7.12 -21.21
C PHE A 325 17.27 -7.65 -22.58
N LEU A 326 16.01 -8.08 -22.71
CA LEU A 326 15.45 -8.50 -23.99
C LEU A 326 15.50 -7.36 -25.00
N LEU A 327 15.01 -6.18 -24.62
CA LEU A 327 14.92 -5.05 -25.55
C LEU A 327 16.29 -4.43 -25.88
N ALA A 328 17.25 -4.49 -24.95
CA ALA A 328 18.62 -4.04 -25.19
C ALA A 328 19.45 -5.02 -26.04
N SER A 329 19.01 -6.27 -26.20
CA SER A 329 19.72 -7.32 -26.92
C SER A 329 19.15 -7.54 -28.35
N PRO A 330 19.91 -8.20 -29.28
CA PRO A 330 19.37 -8.62 -30.57
C PRO A 330 18.10 -9.50 -30.38
N PRO A 331 17.08 -9.36 -31.23
CA PRO A 331 17.02 -8.57 -32.47
C PRO A 331 16.62 -7.10 -32.29
N TYR A 332 16.24 -6.66 -31.06
CA TYR A 332 15.61 -5.36 -30.84
C TYR A 332 16.61 -4.20 -30.80
N LEU A 333 17.67 -4.30 -29.99
CA LEU A 333 18.71 -3.28 -29.80
C LEU A 333 18.15 -1.89 -29.46
N TYR A 334 17.12 -1.84 -28.64
CA TYR A 334 16.46 -0.59 -28.23
C TYR A 334 17.34 0.22 -27.30
N SER A 335 17.28 1.54 -27.48
CA SER A 335 17.88 2.50 -26.57
C SER A 335 17.19 2.53 -25.21
N SER A 336 17.88 3.03 -24.18
CA SER A 336 17.29 3.21 -22.85
C SER A 336 16.05 4.09 -22.85
N LEU A 337 15.97 5.04 -23.79
CA LEU A 337 14.79 5.89 -24.02
C LEU A 337 13.57 5.06 -24.42
N GLU A 338 13.73 4.20 -25.44
CA GLU A 338 12.66 3.34 -25.95
C GLU A 338 12.21 2.35 -24.87
N ILE A 339 13.15 1.75 -24.14
CA ILE A 339 12.87 0.87 -23.00
C ILE A 339 12.10 1.62 -21.91
N GLY A 340 12.48 2.86 -21.61
CA GLY A 340 11.78 3.72 -20.64
C GLY A 340 10.33 4.00 -21.05
N PHE A 341 10.03 4.12 -22.33
CA PHE A 341 8.67 4.37 -22.83
C PHE A 341 7.69 3.22 -22.61
N PHE A 342 8.16 2.00 -22.42
CA PHE A 342 7.29 0.90 -22.02
C PHE A 342 6.54 1.17 -20.70
N ALA A 343 7.08 2.03 -19.84
CA ALA A 343 6.37 2.43 -18.63
C ALA A 343 5.07 3.22 -18.88
N PHE A 344 4.89 3.85 -20.07
CA PHE A 344 3.62 4.51 -20.41
C PHE A 344 2.45 3.51 -20.51
N ILE A 345 2.72 2.25 -20.83
CA ILE A 345 1.72 1.18 -20.82
C ILE A 345 1.12 1.07 -19.43
N GLY A 346 1.96 1.02 -18.39
CA GLY A 346 1.49 0.98 -16.99
C GLY A 346 0.69 2.22 -16.57
N ILE A 347 1.04 3.43 -17.07
CA ILE A 347 0.26 4.66 -16.79
C ILE A 347 -1.15 4.53 -17.35
N ALA A 348 -1.29 4.06 -18.59
CA ALA A 348 -2.59 3.85 -19.22
C ALA A 348 -3.44 2.85 -18.43
N VAL A 349 -2.86 1.74 -17.98
CA VAL A 349 -3.54 0.72 -17.20
C VAL A 349 -4.01 1.25 -15.85
N ILE A 350 -3.17 2.00 -15.12
CA ILE A 350 -3.54 2.59 -13.81
C ILE A 350 -4.71 3.55 -13.96
N THR A 351 -4.76 4.32 -15.04
CA THR A 351 -5.86 5.24 -15.31
C THR A 351 -7.19 4.52 -15.50
N LEU A 352 -7.17 3.30 -16.04
CA LEU A 352 -8.34 2.44 -16.22
C LEU A 352 -8.74 1.67 -14.93
N GLY A 353 -7.86 1.63 -13.91
CA GLY A 353 -8.07 0.88 -12.67
C GLY A 353 -9.41 1.14 -11.97
N PRO A 354 -9.86 2.40 -11.76
CA PRO A 354 -11.14 2.70 -11.15
C PRO A 354 -12.35 2.17 -11.95
N LEU A 355 -12.27 2.17 -13.28
CA LEU A 355 -13.33 1.63 -14.14
C LEU A 355 -13.47 0.11 -13.93
N TRP A 356 -12.36 -0.60 -13.92
CA TRP A 356 -12.34 -2.03 -13.67
C TRP A 356 -12.78 -2.42 -12.26
N SER A 357 -12.37 -1.65 -11.25
CA SER A 357 -12.81 -1.88 -9.87
C SER A 357 -14.34 -1.86 -9.77
N ARG A 358 -15.01 -0.89 -10.37
CA ARG A 358 -16.47 -0.80 -10.41
C ARG A 358 -17.12 -1.95 -11.19
N LEU A 359 -16.51 -2.39 -12.28
CA LEU A 359 -17.09 -3.43 -13.14
C LEU A 359 -16.93 -4.83 -12.55
N ILE A 360 -15.85 -5.10 -11.84
CA ILE A 360 -15.46 -6.44 -11.41
C ILE A 360 -15.41 -6.55 -9.88
N THR A 361 -14.56 -5.77 -9.21
CA THR A 361 -14.30 -5.95 -7.77
C THR A 361 -15.52 -5.67 -6.90
N ASP A 362 -16.36 -4.73 -7.30
CA ASP A 362 -17.56 -4.36 -6.55
C ASP A 362 -18.72 -5.36 -6.76
N ARG A 363 -18.73 -6.09 -7.88
CA ARG A 363 -19.79 -7.04 -8.24
C ARG A 363 -19.52 -8.48 -7.82
N PHE A 364 -18.25 -8.87 -7.79
CA PHE A 364 -17.85 -10.25 -7.54
C PHE A 364 -17.23 -10.42 -6.14
N MET A 365 -17.22 -11.66 -5.67
CA MET A 365 -16.48 -12.03 -4.47
C MET A 365 -14.97 -11.75 -4.67
N PRO A 366 -14.27 -11.25 -3.64
CA PRO A 366 -12.86 -10.84 -3.79
C PRO A 366 -11.96 -11.95 -4.35
N LEU A 367 -12.13 -13.20 -3.89
CA LEU A 367 -11.32 -14.33 -4.37
C LEU A 367 -11.52 -14.59 -5.88
N PHE A 368 -12.76 -14.48 -6.38
CA PHE A 368 -13.04 -14.64 -7.81
C PHE A 368 -12.36 -13.52 -8.63
N SER A 369 -12.40 -12.28 -8.13
CA SER A 369 -11.70 -11.17 -8.76
C SER A 369 -10.19 -11.37 -8.80
N VAL A 370 -9.60 -12.03 -7.77
CA VAL A 370 -8.19 -12.43 -7.77
C VAL A 370 -7.93 -13.47 -8.86
N VAL A 371 -8.73 -14.53 -8.94
CA VAL A 371 -8.57 -15.57 -9.98
C VAL A 371 -8.69 -14.98 -11.38
N LEU A 372 -9.65 -14.08 -11.60
CA LEU A 372 -9.81 -13.40 -12.90
C LEU A 372 -8.57 -12.56 -13.26
N GLY A 373 -8.03 -11.79 -12.30
CA GLY A 373 -6.79 -11.03 -12.48
C GLY A 373 -5.61 -11.92 -12.82
N LEU A 374 -5.41 -13.02 -12.07
CA LEU A 374 -4.35 -14.00 -12.32
C LEU A 374 -4.49 -14.69 -13.68
N SER A 375 -5.74 -15.01 -14.09
CA SER A 375 -6.01 -15.60 -15.40
C SER A 375 -5.66 -14.65 -16.54
N PHE A 376 -5.96 -13.36 -16.36
CA PHE A 376 -5.58 -12.33 -17.33
C PHE A 376 -4.07 -12.18 -17.42
N GLU A 377 -3.38 -12.21 -16.29
CA GLU A 377 -1.92 -12.12 -16.21
C GLU A 377 -1.23 -13.32 -16.85
N ILE A 378 -1.66 -14.56 -16.57
CA ILE A 378 -1.02 -15.76 -17.11
C ILE A 378 -1.16 -15.84 -18.63
N ILE A 379 -2.31 -15.44 -19.19
CA ILE A 379 -2.52 -15.37 -20.64
C ILE A 379 -1.54 -14.37 -21.26
N GLY A 380 -1.39 -13.17 -20.66
CA GLY A 380 -0.42 -12.18 -21.11
C GLY A 380 1.02 -12.70 -21.07
N ILE A 381 1.41 -13.40 -20.00
CA ILE A 381 2.75 -13.98 -19.87
C ILE A 381 2.99 -15.06 -20.94
N ILE A 382 2.02 -15.93 -21.21
CA ILE A 382 2.14 -16.95 -22.27
C ILE A 382 2.35 -16.27 -23.63
N ILE A 383 1.52 -15.29 -23.99
CA ILE A 383 1.64 -14.54 -25.24
C ILE A 383 3.02 -13.87 -25.33
N GLY A 384 3.43 -13.14 -24.31
CA GLY A 384 4.70 -12.41 -24.31
C GLY A 384 5.92 -13.32 -24.30
N THR A 385 5.86 -14.46 -23.62
CA THR A 385 6.98 -15.41 -23.57
C THR A 385 7.26 -16.03 -24.94
N PHE A 386 6.24 -16.49 -25.65
CA PHE A 386 6.43 -17.21 -26.91
C PHE A 386 6.46 -16.30 -28.15
N ILE A 387 5.68 -15.22 -28.16
CA ILE A 387 5.65 -14.27 -29.28
C ILE A 387 6.77 -13.21 -29.15
N GLY A 388 7.18 -12.88 -27.93
CA GLY A 388 8.18 -11.84 -27.65
C GLY A 388 9.59 -12.14 -28.11
N THR A 389 9.86 -13.35 -28.65
CA THR A 389 11.13 -13.67 -29.32
C THR A 389 11.16 -13.20 -30.78
N TRP A 390 10.00 -12.95 -31.38
CA TRP A 390 9.87 -12.63 -32.79
C TRP A 390 9.39 -11.20 -33.04
N THR A 391 8.56 -10.68 -32.14
CA THR A 391 8.02 -9.33 -32.31
C THR A 391 7.81 -8.65 -30.94
N VAL A 392 8.08 -7.35 -30.90
CA VAL A 392 7.87 -6.51 -29.71
C VAL A 392 6.39 -6.44 -29.29
N ALA A 393 5.46 -6.79 -30.16
CA ALA A 393 4.04 -6.87 -29.83
C ALA A 393 3.77 -7.86 -28.69
N GLY A 394 4.53 -8.97 -28.60
CA GLY A 394 4.43 -9.93 -27.51
C GLY A 394 4.65 -9.30 -26.14
N PRO A 395 5.81 -8.70 -25.85
CA PRO A 395 6.09 -7.99 -24.60
C PRO A 395 5.13 -6.82 -24.31
N ILE A 396 4.65 -6.10 -25.33
CA ILE A 396 3.65 -5.03 -25.15
C ILE A 396 2.32 -5.60 -24.63
N VAL A 397 1.81 -6.66 -25.28
CA VAL A 397 0.58 -7.34 -24.83
C VAL A 397 0.76 -7.91 -23.42
N GLN A 398 1.92 -8.52 -23.15
CA GLN A 398 2.26 -9.01 -21.83
C GLN A 398 2.24 -7.90 -20.78
N ALA A 399 2.86 -6.75 -21.05
CA ALA A 399 2.87 -5.61 -20.15
C ALA A 399 1.45 -5.12 -19.83
N ILE A 400 0.60 -4.94 -20.86
CA ILE A 400 -0.79 -4.50 -20.67
C ILE A 400 -1.58 -5.48 -19.82
N MET A 401 -1.51 -6.77 -20.16
CA MET A 401 -2.30 -7.80 -19.47
C MET A 401 -1.79 -8.04 -18.06
N MET A 402 -0.48 -8.01 -17.86
CA MET A 402 0.15 -8.22 -16.56
C MET A 402 -0.12 -7.05 -15.61
N ASP A 403 0.09 -5.80 -16.05
CA ASP A 403 -0.19 -4.63 -15.21
C ASP A 403 -1.68 -4.56 -14.85
N THR A 404 -2.56 -4.89 -15.79
CA THR A 404 -4.01 -4.94 -15.57
C THR A 404 -4.38 -6.05 -14.58
N GLY A 405 -3.92 -7.27 -14.81
CA GLY A 405 -4.20 -8.44 -13.96
C GLY A 405 -3.65 -8.27 -12.55
N ALA A 406 -2.40 -7.81 -12.43
CA ALA A 406 -1.76 -7.55 -11.15
C ALA A 406 -2.51 -6.49 -10.33
N ASN A 407 -2.95 -5.38 -10.95
CA ASN A 407 -3.73 -4.34 -10.26
C ASN A 407 -5.03 -4.90 -9.67
N PHE A 408 -5.75 -5.74 -10.44
CA PHE A 408 -6.97 -6.37 -9.97
C PHE A 408 -6.72 -7.35 -8.84
N ALA A 409 -5.77 -8.26 -9.06
CA ALA A 409 -5.45 -9.28 -8.10
C ALA A 409 -4.95 -8.69 -6.78
N HIS A 410 -4.04 -7.70 -6.81
CA HIS A 410 -3.56 -7.02 -5.61
C HIS A 410 -4.67 -6.28 -4.85
N THR A 411 -5.55 -5.56 -5.56
CA THR A 411 -6.64 -4.79 -4.95
C THR A 411 -7.67 -5.73 -4.31
N ALA A 412 -8.12 -6.74 -5.05
CA ALA A 412 -9.10 -7.70 -4.56
C ALA A 412 -8.55 -8.54 -3.41
N ASN A 413 -7.29 -8.95 -3.48
CA ASN A 413 -6.62 -9.75 -2.47
C ASN A 413 -6.51 -9.02 -1.13
N ARG A 414 -6.14 -7.72 -1.14
CA ARG A 414 -6.14 -6.87 0.07
C ARG A 414 -7.54 -6.66 0.62
N THR A 415 -8.52 -6.41 -0.25
CA THR A 415 -9.91 -6.22 0.16
C THR A 415 -10.45 -7.45 0.87
N ASN A 416 -10.10 -8.65 0.39
CA ASN A 416 -10.48 -9.91 1.01
C ASN A 416 -10.07 -9.98 2.47
N VAL A 417 -8.81 -9.69 2.78
CA VAL A 417 -8.30 -9.72 4.17
C VAL A 417 -8.90 -8.60 5.03
N TYR A 418 -9.06 -7.38 4.48
CA TYR A 418 -9.58 -6.25 5.26
C TYR A 418 -11.05 -6.40 5.64
N ASN A 419 -11.81 -7.20 4.90
CA ASN A 419 -13.21 -7.50 5.22
C ASN A 419 -13.36 -8.54 6.34
N HIS A 420 -12.35 -9.41 6.53
CA HIS A 420 -12.41 -10.50 7.50
C HIS A 420 -11.65 -10.22 8.81
N LEU A 421 -10.79 -9.22 8.84
CA LEU A 421 -9.98 -8.89 10.03
C LEU A 421 -10.38 -7.57 10.66
N SER A 422 -10.24 -7.48 11.99
CA SER A 422 -10.63 -6.31 12.75
C SER A 422 -9.89 -5.04 12.30
N PRO A 423 -10.54 -3.86 12.32
CA PRO A 423 -9.94 -2.59 11.90
C PRO A 423 -8.65 -2.23 12.66
N LYS A 424 -8.53 -2.65 13.92
CA LYS A 424 -7.34 -2.41 14.76
C LYS A 424 -6.09 -3.12 14.22
N LYS A 425 -6.24 -4.28 13.56
CA LYS A 425 -5.13 -5.10 13.03
C LYS A 425 -4.72 -4.71 11.59
N ARG A 426 -5.46 -3.84 10.90
CA ARG A 426 -5.23 -3.52 9.47
C ARG A 426 -3.81 -3.06 9.13
N ASN A 427 -3.18 -2.25 9.99
CA ASN A 427 -1.80 -1.81 9.75
C ASN A 427 -0.82 -2.99 9.75
N ARG A 428 -0.94 -3.91 10.72
CA ARG A 428 -0.08 -5.10 10.83
C ARG A 428 -0.30 -6.05 9.66
N VAL A 429 -1.55 -6.24 9.24
CA VAL A 429 -1.94 -6.98 8.02
C VAL A 429 -1.29 -6.38 6.78
N ASN A 430 -1.38 -5.06 6.61
CA ASN A 430 -0.77 -4.39 5.48
C ASN A 430 0.77 -4.53 5.49
N THR A 431 1.40 -4.41 6.66
CA THR A 431 2.84 -4.62 6.79
C THR A 431 3.23 -6.04 6.40
N ALA A 432 2.53 -7.07 6.90
CA ALA A 432 2.76 -8.46 6.53
C ALA A 432 2.65 -8.65 5.00
N TYR A 433 1.54 -8.21 4.42
CA TYR A 433 1.31 -8.29 2.98
C TYR A 433 2.40 -7.62 2.15
N MET A 434 2.84 -6.42 2.54
CA MET A 434 3.90 -5.68 1.85
C MET A 434 5.26 -6.37 1.97
N VAL A 435 5.61 -6.91 3.14
CA VAL A 435 6.84 -7.69 3.34
C VAL A 435 6.87 -8.89 2.39
N PHE A 436 5.78 -9.66 2.31
CA PHE A 436 5.67 -10.79 1.38
C PHE A 436 5.74 -10.34 -0.09
N SER A 437 5.06 -9.25 -0.46
CA SER A 437 5.10 -8.72 -1.82
C SER A 437 6.52 -8.30 -2.22
N PHE A 438 7.26 -7.60 -1.35
CA PHE A 438 8.64 -7.20 -1.65
C PHE A 438 9.63 -8.36 -1.58
N ALA A 439 9.41 -9.35 -0.72
CA ALA A 439 10.16 -10.61 -0.77
C ALA A 439 9.92 -11.34 -2.11
N GLY A 440 8.69 -11.30 -2.63
CA GLY A 440 8.35 -11.77 -3.96
C GLY A 440 9.11 -11.01 -5.05
N GLN A 441 9.10 -9.68 -5.01
CA GLN A 441 9.86 -8.86 -5.96
C GLN A 441 11.35 -9.22 -5.97
N LEU A 442 11.95 -9.38 -4.78
CA LEU A 442 13.33 -9.82 -4.61
C LEU A 442 13.57 -11.17 -5.31
N THR A 443 12.71 -12.16 -5.02
CA THR A 443 12.80 -13.50 -5.62
C THR A 443 12.64 -13.44 -7.14
N GLY A 444 11.65 -12.67 -7.62
CA GLY A 444 11.38 -12.52 -9.05
C GLY A 444 12.56 -11.90 -9.79
N THR A 445 13.17 -10.84 -9.24
CA THR A 445 14.37 -10.23 -9.83
C THR A 445 15.54 -11.22 -9.84
N ALA A 446 15.83 -11.89 -8.72
CA ALA A 446 16.97 -12.78 -8.60
C ALA A 446 16.82 -14.03 -9.50
N VAL A 447 15.67 -14.71 -9.42
CA VAL A 447 15.41 -15.94 -10.18
C VAL A 447 15.19 -15.63 -11.66
N GLY A 448 14.38 -14.61 -11.97
CA GLY A 448 14.10 -14.23 -13.35
C GLY A 448 15.33 -13.85 -14.13
N ASN A 449 16.20 -13.01 -13.56
CA ASN A 449 17.43 -12.58 -14.23
C ASN A 449 18.46 -13.71 -14.36
N ARG A 450 18.56 -14.60 -13.35
CA ARG A 450 19.42 -15.78 -13.45
C ARG A 450 18.96 -16.73 -14.56
N LEU A 451 17.65 -17.01 -14.63
CA LEU A 451 17.11 -17.86 -15.68
C LEU A 451 17.23 -17.19 -17.06
N TYR A 452 17.09 -15.88 -17.14
CA TYR A 452 17.35 -15.14 -18.37
C TYR A 452 18.80 -15.26 -18.83
N ALA A 453 19.77 -15.15 -17.91
CA ALA A 453 21.19 -15.30 -18.21
C ALA A 453 21.56 -16.72 -18.69
N GLN A 454 20.87 -17.76 -18.20
CA GLN A 454 21.13 -19.16 -18.53
C GLN A 454 20.41 -19.66 -19.78
N GLY A 455 19.16 -19.25 -20.01
CA GLY A 455 18.29 -19.78 -21.04
C GLY A 455 17.46 -18.73 -21.78
N GLY A 456 17.78 -17.45 -21.60
CA GLY A 456 17.13 -16.34 -22.29
C GLY A 456 15.69 -16.08 -21.84
N TRP A 457 14.98 -15.37 -22.70
CA TRP A 457 13.61 -14.89 -22.46
C TRP A 457 12.60 -16.00 -22.14
N ILE A 458 12.68 -17.11 -22.87
CA ILE A 458 11.73 -18.24 -22.72
C ILE A 458 11.85 -18.87 -21.33
N TRP A 459 13.05 -19.05 -20.77
CA TRP A 459 13.23 -19.65 -19.46
C TRP A 459 12.68 -18.76 -18.35
N SER A 460 12.98 -17.46 -18.42
CA SER A 460 12.44 -16.47 -17.48
C SER A 460 10.91 -16.38 -17.56
N GLY A 461 10.35 -16.35 -18.78
CA GLY A 461 8.91 -16.33 -19.01
C GLY A 461 8.21 -17.59 -18.50
N SER A 462 8.81 -18.77 -18.72
CA SER A 462 8.28 -20.05 -18.19
C SER A 462 8.23 -20.07 -16.65
N CYS A 463 9.22 -19.48 -16.01
CA CYS A 463 9.21 -19.32 -14.54
C CYS A 463 8.06 -18.40 -14.09
N ASN A 464 7.79 -17.31 -14.81
CA ASN A 464 6.67 -16.43 -14.52
C ASN A 464 5.32 -17.14 -14.68
N ILE A 465 5.17 -18.00 -15.71
CA ILE A 465 3.99 -18.87 -15.85
C ILE A 465 3.84 -19.78 -14.62
N ALA A 466 4.93 -20.35 -14.13
CA ALA A 466 4.90 -21.22 -12.93
C ALA A 466 4.50 -20.43 -11.68
N PHE A 467 5.01 -19.19 -11.48
CA PHE A 467 4.62 -18.34 -10.34
C PHE A 467 3.11 -18.06 -10.34
N ILE A 468 2.57 -17.60 -11.46
CA ILE A 468 1.14 -17.26 -11.55
C ILE A 468 0.27 -18.52 -11.53
N GLY A 469 0.70 -19.60 -12.18
CA GLY A 469 0.02 -20.90 -12.12
C GLY A 469 -0.09 -21.40 -10.67
N PHE A 470 0.98 -21.30 -9.89
CA PHE A 470 0.94 -21.67 -8.48
C PHE A 470 0.06 -20.73 -7.64
N ALA A 471 0.03 -19.43 -7.94
CA ALA A 471 -0.90 -18.49 -7.31
C ALA A 471 -2.36 -18.87 -7.56
N ILE A 472 -2.70 -19.32 -8.78
CA ILE A 472 -4.04 -19.82 -9.12
C ILE A 472 -4.35 -21.08 -8.30
N VAL A 473 -3.42 -22.03 -8.19
CA VAL A 473 -3.59 -23.23 -7.35
C VAL A 473 -3.87 -22.85 -5.89
N LEU A 474 -3.13 -21.86 -5.33
CA LEU A 474 -3.38 -21.37 -3.98
C LEU A 474 -4.79 -20.78 -3.80
N CYS A 475 -5.35 -20.12 -4.84
CA CYS A 475 -6.73 -19.63 -4.79
C CYS A 475 -7.74 -20.78 -4.70
N PHE A 476 -7.47 -21.92 -5.35
CA PHE A 476 -8.38 -23.07 -5.32
C PHE A 476 -8.20 -23.97 -4.09
N LEU A 477 -7.13 -23.87 -3.34
CA LEU A 477 -6.95 -24.63 -2.10
C LEU A 477 -7.93 -24.21 -1.01
N ARG A 478 -8.32 -22.94 -0.95
CA ARG A 478 -9.17 -22.39 0.09
C ARG A 478 -10.21 -21.45 -0.51
N GLY A 479 -11.48 -21.81 -0.33
CA GLY A 479 -12.61 -21.02 -0.82
C GLY A 479 -12.83 -19.72 -0.06
N PRO A 480 -13.69 -18.84 -0.60
CA PRO A 480 -13.88 -17.46 -0.09
C PRO A 480 -14.49 -17.42 1.32
N ARG A 481 -15.21 -18.46 1.75
CA ARG A 481 -15.88 -18.55 3.06
C ARG A 481 -15.32 -19.63 3.96
N GLU A 482 -14.20 -20.22 3.56
CA GLU A 482 -13.56 -21.25 4.35
C GLU A 482 -12.90 -20.65 5.59
N THR A 483 -13.16 -21.19 6.77
CA THR A 483 -12.55 -20.80 8.04
C THR A 483 -11.27 -21.58 8.34
N GLY A 484 -11.10 -22.76 7.70
CA GLY A 484 -9.93 -23.61 7.85
C GLY A 484 -8.79 -23.30 6.86
N TRP A 485 -7.80 -24.17 6.86
CA TRP A 485 -6.62 -24.07 6.00
C TRP A 485 -6.89 -24.48 4.55
N ILE A 486 -7.74 -25.49 4.36
CA ILE A 486 -8.10 -26.07 3.06
C ILE A 486 -9.60 -26.38 3.06
N GLY A 487 -10.26 -26.12 1.95
CA GLY A 487 -11.66 -26.47 1.77
C GLY A 487 -12.49 -25.37 1.10
N TRP A 488 -13.76 -25.69 0.83
CA TRP A 488 -14.73 -24.83 0.16
C TRP A 488 -16.08 -24.85 0.86
N ARG A 489 -16.11 -24.58 2.15
CA ARG A 489 -17.34 -24.45 2.92
C ARG A 489 -18.04 -23.14 2.53
N GLY A 490 -19.36 -23.17 2.37
CA GLY A 490 -20.17 -21.98 2.05
C GLY A 490 -20.46 -21.74 0.56
N GLY A 491 -20.18 -22.70 -0.32
CA GLY A 491 -20.66 -22.70 -1.71
C GLY A 491 -19.80 -21.94 -2.71
N TRP A 492 -20.25 -21.95 -3.97
CA TRP A 492 -19.55 -21.41 -5.14
C TRP A 492 -20.15 -20.09 -5.65
N ASN A 493 -20.99 -19.42 -4.86
CA ASN A 493 -21.59 -18.16 -5.29
C ASN A 493 -20.53 -17.11 -5.57
N VAL A 494 -20.48 -16.66 -6.82
CA VAL A 494 -19.47 -15.77 -7.35
C VAL A 494 -19.90 -14.29 -7.20
N ARG A 495 -21.21 -14.02 -7.24
CA ARG A 495 -21.76 -12.67 -7.14
C ARG A 495 -21.96 -12.24 -5.70
N ARG A 496 -21.48 -11.04 -5.38
CA ARG A 496 -21.57 -10.48 -4.04
C ARG A 496 -23.03 -10.25 -3.59
N ASP A 497 -23.89 -9.82 -4.51
CA ASP A 497 -25.30 -9.53 -4.22
C ASP A 497 -26.07 -10.79 -3.82
N GLU A 498 -25.89 -11.89 -4.54
CA GLU A 498 -26.49 -13.21 -4.25
C GLU A 498 -26.07 -13.76 -2.89
N VAL A 499 -24.82 -13.49 -2.52
CA VAL A 499 -24.23 -13.90 -1.24
C VAL A 499 -24.84 -13.12 -0.07
N VAL A 500 -24.94 -11.79 -0.21
CA VAL A 500 -25.53 -10.93 0.82
C VAL A 500 -27.03 -11.24 0.99
N GLU A 501 -27.71 -11.62 -0.08
CA GLU A 501 -29.12 -11.97 -0.05
C GLU A 501 -29.35 -13.35 0.60
N ALA A 502 -28.49 -14.33 0.29
CA ALA A 502 -28.50 -15.63 0.94
C ALA A 502 -28.21 -15.57 2.45
N ASP A 503 -27.30 -14.70 2.86
CA ASP A 503 -26.96 -14.49 4.29
C ASP A 503 -28.12 -13.80 5.06
N LYS A 504 -28.92 -12.97 4.40
CA LYS A 504 -30.12 -12.37 4.98
C LYS A 504 -31.27 -13.39 5.16
N VAL A 505 -31.35 -14.38 4.27
CA VAL A 505 -32.41 -15.39 4.28
C VAL A 505 -32.11 -16.52 5.27
N ASN A 506 -30.85 -16.76 5.62
CA ASN A 506 -30.43 -17.85 6.50
C ASN A 506 -29.50 -17.39 7.64
N PRO A 507 -30.01 -16.65 8.65
CA PRO A 507 -29.20 -16.10 9.75
C PRO A 507 -28.57 -17.18 10.64
N SER A 508 -29.06 -18.40 10.61
CA SER A 508 -28.52 -19.53 11.39
C SER A 508 -27.13 -20.00 10.93
N GLN A 509 -26.75 -19.75 9.69
CA GLN A 509 -25.38 -20.03 9.24
C GLN A 509 -24.38 -18.96 9.66
N GLN A 510 -24.83 -17.75 9.89
CA GLN A 510 -23.99 -16.66 10.39
C GLN A 510 -23.60 -16.89 11.85
N ASN A 511 -24.52 -17.39 12.67
CA ASN A 511 -24.24 -17.75 14.07
C ASN A 511 -23.20 -18.88 14.19
N VAL A 512 -23.16 -19.83 13.26
CA VAL A 512 -22.15 -20.91 13.24
C VAL A 512 -20.75 -20.37 12.83
N VAL A 513 -20.69 -19.35 11.98
CA VAL A 513 -19.43 -18.70 11.60
C VAL A 513 -18.93 -17.78 12.73
N ASP A 514 -19.84 -17.09 13.42
CA ASP A 514 -19.55 -16.21 14.55
C ASP A 514 -19.19 -17.04 15.81
N GLU A 515 -19.85 -18.16 16.07
CA GLU A 515 -19.48 -19.11 17.14
C GLU A 515 -18.16 -19.86 16.86
N ALA A 516 -17.85 -20.15 15.59
CA ALA A 516 -16.57 -20.73 15.21
C ALA A 516 -15.39 -19.73 15.29
N ASN A 517 -15.68 -18.44 15.39
CA ASN A 517 -14.68 -17.39 15.54
C ASN A 517 -15.03 -16.38 16.66
N PRO A 518 -15.05 -16.80 17.94
CA PRO A 518 -15.43 -15.97 19.08
C PRO A 518 -14.56 -14.71 19.26
N ARG A 519 -13.43 -14.60 18.55
CA ARG A 519 -12.52 -13.45 18.60
C ARG A 519 -13.05 -12.19 17.90
N ILE A 520 -14.13 -12.28 17.11
CA ILE A 520 -14.75 -11.11 16.48
C ILE A 520 -15.65 -10.38 17.49
N LEU A 521 -16.20 -11.08 18.47
CA LEU A 521 -17.13 -10.52 19.48
C LEU A 521 -16.43 -9.81 20.64
N GLU A 522 -15.17 -10.12 20.95
CA GLU A 522 -14.43 -9.48 22.05
C GLU A 522 -13.96 -8.04 21.74
N ASP A 523 -13.98 -7.61 20.49
CA ASP A 523 -13.49 -6.30 20.04
C ASP A 523 -14.63 -5.34 19.55
N GLY A 524 -15.89 -5.63 19.85
CA GLY A 524 -17.03 -4.75 19.56
C GLY A 524 -16.95 -3.45 20.37
N PRO A 525 -17.45 -2.30 19.84
CA PRO A 525 -17.48 -1.07 20.59
C PRO A 525 -18.36 -1.25 21.83
N PRO A 526 -18.02 -0.65 22.98
CA PRO A 526 -18.88 -0.69 24.17
C PRO A 526 -20.22 -0.05 23.81
N VAL A 527 -21.30 -0.78 24.04
CA VAL A 527 -22.67 -0.30 23.96
C VAL A 527 -22.83 0.74 25.06
N THR A 528 -22.85 2.02 24.71
CA THR A 528 -23.46 3.11 25.48
C THR A 528 -24.23 4.00 24.53
#